data_df1236afbead5bea7f3fe6bac20f5d3c
#
_entry.id   df1236afbead5bea7f3fe6bac20f5d3c
#
_cell.length_a   1.000
_cell.length_b   1.000
_cell.length_c   1.000
_cell.angle_alpha   90.00
_cell.angle_beta   90.00
_cell.angle_gamma   90.00
#
_symmetry.space_group_name_H-M   'P 1'
#
loop_
_entity.id
_entity.type
_entity.pdbx_description
1 polymer ?
#
loop_
_entity_poly.entity_id
_entity_poly.type
_entity_poly.pdbx_seq_one_letter_code
_entity_poly.pdbx_strand_id
1 'polypeptide(L)'
;MKFTIHNLRMIKARFSSNGWVLAELFLVFIVMWFLCDSLGCMKYTFYRPLGYNIEHVYKLSTVVGGESRDTSLTDADKYLGILAKLEQEPSVEAAALCYWSLPMSGSNSYNALVVQDTSWVQGRCIYTTGGYMDVFRISEDPRHPFRDTPAGWNNVTLSNAAFERFRKKMPEFSQTTPLGNGDSVTIIKQMGKTGAFRSYRYGVEEPWFFYHLGENMIKAEFADNWSQIVFRVKPAADGPDYREKFLREIAPKLDTDNAFVADAAPYTEQQLQFEVMNGDTDKVNSQAVVVLFLLVNVFLGLIGTFWFRTRRRRSEIALRMAMGSTRGGVFRLLIGEGLLLLALVTLPAMVVCYNVGMAEFTIGRTSLISTWPIEWSVIRFLE
;
A
#
# COMPACT_ATOMS: atom_id res chain seq x y z
N MET A 1 27.32 -38.97 9.36
CA MET A 1 28.62 -38.32 9.08
C MET A 1 29.43 -38.99 7.98
N LYS A 2 29.73 -40.32 8.01
CA LYS A 2 30.50 -41.03 6.94
C LYS A 2 29.85 -40.95 5.55
N PHE A 3 28.53 -40.99 5.46
CA PHE A 3 27.77 -40.92 4.20
C PHE A 3 27.88 -39.53 3.54
N THR A 4 27.84 -38.44 4.31
CA THR A 4 27.95 -37.07 3.83
C THR A 4 29.36 -36.76 3.28
N ILE A 5 30.39 -37.24 3.97
CA ILE A 5 31.80 -37.08 3.56
C ILE A 5 32.08 -37.83 2.25
N HIS A 6 31.51 -39.02 2.08
CA HIS A 6 31.63 -39.79 0.84
C HIS A 6 30.99 -39.03 -0.34
N ASN A 7 29.77 -38.51 -0.16
CA ASN A 7 29.07 -37.74 -1.19
C ASN A 7 29.80 -36.46 -1.54
N LEU A 8 30.37 -35.73 -0.57
CA LEU A 8 31.19 -34.53 -0.84
C LEU A 8 32.43 -34.84 -1.68
N ARG A 9 33.12 -35.94 -1.41
CA ARG A 9 34.26 -36.39 -2.21
C ARG A 9 33.86 -36.74 -3.65
N MET A 10 32.72 -37.40 -3.84
CA MET A 10 32.15 -37.67 -5.17
C MET A 10 31.77 -36.43 -5.95
N ILE A 11 31.18 -35.43 -5.28
CA ILE A 11 30.85 -34.14 -5.90
C ILE A 11 32.10 -33.40 -6.34
N LYS A 12 33.15 -33.37 -5.49
CA LYS A 12 34.46 -32.77 -5.83
C LYS A 12 35.14 -33.45 -7.01
N ALA A 13 35.15 -34.79 -7.05
CA ALA A 13 35.75 -35.58 -8.14
C ALA A 13 35.05 -35.39 -9.49
N ARG A 14 33.76 -34.96 -9.48
CA ARG A 14 32.95 -34.75 -10.68
C ARG A 14 32.54 -33.28 -10.85
N PHE A 15 33.37 -32.34 -10.41
CA PHE A 15 33.03 -30.93 -10.36
C PHE A 15 32.66 -30.40 -11.75
N SER A 16 33.36 -30.77 -12.83
CA SER A 16 33.04 -30.31 -14.19
C SER A 16 31.65 -30.76 -14.69
N SER A 17 31.23 -31.99 -14.31
CA SER A 17 29.89 -32.50 -14.64
C SER A 17 28.79 -31.94 -13.72
N ASN A 18 29.13 -31.61 -12.47
CA ASN A 18 28.20 -31.07 -11.49
C ASN A 18 28.12 -29.54 -11.55
N GLY A 19 29.13 -28.86 -12.13
CA GLY A 19 29.20 -27.40 -12.20
C GLY A 19 28.02 -26.79 -12.94
N TRP A 20 27.59 -27.41 -14.04
CA TRP A 20 26.39 -26.95 -14.76
C TRP A 20 25.12 -27.02 -13.90
N VAL A 21 24.93 -28.13 -13.19
CA VAL A 21 23.78 -28.34 -12.30
C VAL A 21 23.82 -27.37 -11.12
N LEU A 22 25.00 -27.08 -10.58
CA LEU A 22 25.16 -26.07 -9.54
C LEU A 22 24.79 -24.68 -10.04
N ALA A 23 25.23 -24.32 -11.25
CA ALA A 23 24.87 -23.03 -11.86
C ALA A 23 23.36 -22.92 -12.12
N GLU A 24 22.75 -23.98 -12.65
CA GLU A 24 21.30 -24.05 -12.87
C GLU A 24 20.52 -23.90 -11.56
N LEU A 25 20.89 -24.68 -10.52
CA LEU A 25 20.23 -24.58 -9.21
C LEU A 25 20.42 -23.19 -8.56
N PHE A 26 21.59 -22.58 -8.73
CA PHE A 26 21.87 -21.25 -8.23
C PHE A 26 20.96 -20.21 -8.88
N LEU A 27 20.83 -20.25 -10.20
CA LEU A 27 19.99 -19.34 -10.96
C LEU A 27 18.51 -19.53 -10.62
N VAL A 28 18.07 -20.80 -10.54
CA VAL A 28 16.72 -21.17 -10.12
C VAL A 28 16.42 -20.61 -8.72
N PHE A 29 17.37 -20.75 -7.77
CA PHE A 29 17.18 -20.25 -6.42
C PHE A 29 16.98 -18.72 -6.40
N ILE A 30 17.82 -17.98 -7.14
CA ILE A 30 17.70 -16.52 -7.24
C ILE A 30 16.35 -16.12 -7.83
N VAL A 31 15.95 -16.75 -8.95
CA VAL A 31 14.67 -16.45 -9.60
C VAL A 31 13.50 -16.76 -8.66
N MET A 32 13.50 -17.93 -8.01
CA MET A 32 12.44 -18.30 -7.07
C MET A 32 12.38 -17.37 -5.87
N TRP A 33 13.54 -16.98 -5.34
CA TRP A 33 13.58 -15.99 -4.26
C TRP A 33 12.97 -14.66 -4.69
N PHE A 34 13.39 -14.11 -5.86
CA PHE A 34 12.87 -12.86 -6.39
C PHE A 34 11.35 -12.89 -6.55
N LEU A 35 10.80 -14.00 -7.05
CA LEU A 35 9.37 -14.19 -7.21
C LEU A 35 8.64 -14.25 -5.87
N CYS A 36 9.19 -15.00 -4.92
CA CYS A 36 8.63 -15.11 -3.57
C CYS A 36 8.68 -13.77 -2.82
N ASP A 37 9.79 -13.04 -2.93
CA ASP A 37 9.95 -11.72 -2.33
C ASP A 37 8.94 -10.72 -2.93
N SER A 38 8.84 -10.67 -4.26
CA SER A 38 7.88 -9.80 -4.94
C SER A 38 6.43 -10.06 -4.51
N LEU A 39 6.00 -11.32 -4.51
CA LEU A 39 4.65 -11.70 -4.06
C LEU A 39 4.45 -11.44 -2.57
N GLY A 40 5.49 -11.68 -1.76
CA GLY A 40 5.46 -11.41 -0.34
C GLY A 40 5.31 -9.93 -0.04
N CYS A 41 6.07 -9.07 -0.72
CA CYS A 41 5.96 -7.62 -0.63
C CYS A 41 4.56 -7.12 -1.03
N MET A 42 4.00 -7.67 -2.11
CA MET A 42 2.65 -7.32 -2.54
C MET A 42 1.61 -7.69 -1.48
N LYS A 43 1.65 -8.92 -0.97
CA LYS A 43 0.75 -9.34 0.11
C LYS A 43 0.93 -8.50 1.37
N TYR A 44 2.16 -8.30 1.81
CA TYR A 44 2.46 -7.48 2.97
C TYR A 44 1.88 -6.07 2.82
N THR A 45 2.11 -5.42 1.68
CA THR A 45 1.59 -4.08 1.40
C THR A 45 0.07 -4.06 1.34
N PHE A 46 -0.56 -5.08 0.75
CA PHE A 46 -2.02 -5.17 0.64
C PHE A 46 -2.70 -5.30 2.00
N TYR A 47 -2.19 -6.16 2.89
CA TYR A 47 -2.79 -6.40 4.21
C TYR A 47 -2.39 -5.38 5.28
N ARG A 48 -1.45 -4.49 4.98
CA ARG A 48 -1.05 -3.44 5.91
C ARG A 48 -2.21 -2.47 6.15
N PRO A 49 -2.46 -2.02 7.39
CA PRO A 49 -3.53 -1.08 7.69
C PRO A 49 -3.45 0.19 6.84
N LEU A 50 -4.58 0.65 6.33
CA LEU A 50 -4.69 1.90 5.58
C LEU A 50 -4.63 3.13 6.50
N GLY A 51 -5.02 2.95 7.77
CA GLY A 51 -5.18 4.03 8.75
C GLY A 51 -6.55 4.70 8.68
N TYR A 52 -7.46 4.18 7.87
CA TYR A 52 -8.84 4.62 7.78
C TYR A 52 -9.76 3.45 7.44
N ASN A 53 -11.07 3.64 7.64
CA ASN A 53 -12.11 2.65 7.40
C ASN A 53 -13.14 3.20 6.42
N ILE A 54 -13.44 2.44 5.37
CA ILE A 54 -14.42 2.78 4.33
C ILE A 54 -15.74 2.02 4.47
N GLU A 55 -15.86 1.12 5.44
CA GLU A 55 -17.13 0.43 5.71
C GLU A 55 -18.20 1.44 6.10
N HIS A 56 -19.40 1.27 5.61
CA HIS A 56 -20.51 2.18 5.84
C HIS A 56 -20.28 3.63 5.34
N VAL A 57 -19.28 3.85 4.49
CA VAL A 57 -19.01 5.17 3.88
C VAL A 57 -19.61 5.22 2.48
N TYR A 58 -20.26 6.33 2.19
CA TYR A 58 -20.85 6.64 0.90
C TYR A 58 -20.30 7.94 0.34
N LYS A 59 -20.14 7.98 -0.97
CA LYS A 59 -19.82 9.20 -1.72
C LYS A 59 -21.08 9.73 -2.36
N LEU A 60 -21.39 10.98 -2.12
CA LEU A 60 -22.49 11.67 -2.75
C LEU A 60 -22.10 12.20 -4.12
N SER A 61 -22.89 11.91 -5.12
CA SER A 61 -22.80 12.54 -6.43
C SER A 61 -23.81 13.67 -6.50
N THR A 62 -23.34 14.90 -6.49
CA THR A 62 -24.16 16.09 -6.59
C THR A 62 -24.07 16.69 -7.98
N VAL A 63 -25.14 17.17 -8.50
CA VAL A 63 -25.22 17.87 -9.78
C VAL A 63 -25.85 19.23 -9.55
N VAL A 64 -25.18 20.27 -10.04
CA VAL A 64 -25.74 21.61 -10.13
C VAL A 64 -26.16 21.83 -11.58
N GLY A 65 -27.44 22.06 -11.82
CA GLY A 65 -27.95 22.15 -13.19
C GLY A 65 -29.32 22.84 -13.30
N GLY A 66 -29.58 23.46 -14.42
CA GLY A 66 -30.77 24.23 -14.66
C GLY A 66 -30.68 25.67 -14.12
N GLU A 67 -31.80 26.42 -14.22
CA GLU A 67 -31.85 27.78 -13.72
C GLU A 67 -31.91 27.80 -12.18
N SER A 68 -31.06 28.60 -11.56
CA SER A 68 -31.10 28.86 -10.12
C SER A 68 -32.38 29.67 -9.80
N ARG A 69 -33.09 29.23 -8.78
CA ARG A 69 -34.28 29.95 -8.27
C ARG A 69 -33.87 31.11 -7.39
N ASP A 70 -32.73 30.97 -6.71
CA ASP A 70 -32.14 32.00 -5.86
C ASP A 70 -30.73 32.36 -6.36
N THR A 71 -30.64 33.42 -7.12
CA THR A 71 -29.40 33.92 -7.71
C THR A 71 -28.43 34.52 -6.67
N SER A 72 -28.83 34.62 -5.41
CA SER A 72 -27.96 35.06 -4.31
C SER A 72 -27.10 33.91 -3.78
N LEU A 73 -27.47 32.64 -4.03
CA LEU A 73 -26.75 31.48 -3.59
C LEU A 73 -25.61 31.10 -4.55
N THR A 74 -24.41 31.02 -4.04
CA THR A 74 -23.27 30.47 -4.77
C THR A 74 -23.35 28.94 -4.79
N ASP A 75 -22.61 28.29 -5.69
CA ASP A 75 -22.53 26.81 -5.69
C ASP A 75 -21.96 26.27 -4.38
N ALA A 76 -21.05 27.00 -3.74
CA ALA A 76 -20.58 26.70 -2.40
C ALA A 76 -21.70 26.66 -1.36
N ASP A 77 -22.60 27.64 -1.38
CA ASP A 77 -23.76 27.69 -0.48
C ASP A 77 -24.66 26.47 -0.66
N LYS A 78 -24.84 26.02 -1.90
CA LYS A 78 -25.63 24.84 -2.22
C LYS A 78 -25.00 23.57 -1.67
N TYR A 79 -23.69 23.36 -1.88
CA TYR A 79 -22.97 22.22 -1.31
C TYR A 79 -22.98 22.22 0.23
N LEU A 80 -22.77 23.38 0.84
CA LEU A 80 -22.85 23.54 2.29
C LEU A 80 -24.27 23.29 2.81
N GLY A 81 -25.29 23.72 2.06
CA GLY A 81 -26.68 23.44 2.40
C GLY A 81 -27.02 21.94 2.35
N ILE A 82 -26.53 21.22 1.35
CA ILE A 82 -26.66 19.77 1.26
C ILE A 82 -25.93 19.11 2.44
N LEU A 83 -24.70 19.51 2.75
CA LEU A 83 -23.92 18.98 3.87
C LEU A 83 -24.66 19.18 5.19
N ALA A 84 -25.15 20.38 5.48
CA ALA A 84 -25.84 20.70 6.73
C ALA A 84 -27.14 19.88 6.90
N LYS A 85 -27.88 19.65 5.82
CA LYS A 85 -29.07 18.79 5.85
C LYS A 85 -28.69 17.31 6.07
N LEU A 86 -27.61 16.86 5.43
CA LEU A 86 -27.10 15.49 5.55
C LEU A 86 -26.63 15.18 6.98
N GLU A 87 -25.97 16.11 7.65
CA GLU A 87 -25.54 15.98 9.03
C GLU A 87 -26.71 15.86 10.04
N GLN A 88 -27.89 16.38 9.64
CA GLN A 88 -29.11 16.27 10.46
C GLN A 88 -29.88 14.95 10.23
N GLU A 89 -29.52 14.18 9.20
CA GLU A 89 -30.21 12.94 8.88
C GLU A 89 -29.95 11.86 9.93
N PRO A 90 -31.00 11.27 10.55
CA PRO A 90 -30.84 10.33 11.66
C PRO A 90 -30.02 9.06 11.33
N SER A 91 -30.01 8.63 10.07
CA SER A 91 -29.22 7.48 9.61
C SER A 91 -27.74 7.77 9.45
N VAL A 92 -27.35 9.05 9.37
CA VAL A 92 -25.98 9.50 9.18
C VAL A 92 -25.26 9.61 10.51
N GLU A 93 -24.03 9.11 10.57
CA GLU A 93 -23.14 9.19 11.74
C GLU A 93 -22.25 10.44 11.64
N ALA A 94 -21.67 10.68 10.47
CA ALA A 94 -20.81 11.83 10.18
C ALA A 94 -20.83 12.15 8.68
N ALA A 95 -20.61 13.40 8.33
CA ALA A 95 -20.48 13.85 6.96
C ALA A 95 -19.34 14.85 6.82
N ALA A 96 -18.76 14.95 5.62
CA ALA A 96 -17.71 15.91 5.32
C ALA A 96 -17.78 16.36 3.86
N LEU A 97 -17.45 17.61 3.62
CA LEU A 97 -17.17 18.16 2.31
C LEU A 97 -15.66 18.19 2.12
N CYS A 98 -15.22 17.67 0.99
CA CYS A 98 -13.80 17.59 0.63
C CYS A 98 -13.61 18.26 -0.73
N TYR A 99 -12.47 18.91 -0.90
CA TYR A 99 -12.08 19.46 -2.19
C TYR A 99 -11.00 18.60 -2.81
N TRP A 100 -11.36 17.80 -3.82
CA TRP A 100 -10.46 16.89 -4.55
C TRP A 100 -9.48 16.11 -3.64
N SER A 101 -9.98 15.63 -2.51
CA SER A 101 -9.16 15.13 -1.40
C SER A 101 -9.61 13.79 -0.86
N LEU A 102 -10.35 13.00 -1.65
CA LEU A 102 -10.80 11.70 -1.21
C LEU A 102 -9.70 10.65 -1.37
N PRO A 103 -9.54 9.72 -0.42
CA PRO A 103 -8.71 8.55 -0.60
C PRO A 103 -9.16 7.75 -1.83
N MET A 104 -8.25 7.08 -2.52
CA MET A 104 -8.58 6.25 -3.69
C MET A 104 -9.34 7.00 -4.79
N SER A 105 -9.08 8.28 -4.98
CA SER A 105 -9.74 9.09 -6.02
C SER A 105 -8.82 9.57 -7.12
N GLY A 106 -7.51 9.29 -7.00
CA GLY A 106 -6.51 9.82 -7.92
C GLY A 106 -6.22 11.32 -7.72
N SER A 107 -6.83 11.95 -6.73
CA SER A 107 -6.58 13.35 -6.43
C SER A 107 -5.15 13.55 -5.93
N ASN A 108 -4.47 14.55 -6.46
CA ASN A 108 -3.05 14.79 -6.24
C ASN A 108 -2.78 16.26 -5.99
N SER A 109 -3.20 16.77 -4.84
CA SER A 109 -2.72 18.06 -4.37
C SER A 109 -1.45 17.84 -3.53
N TYR A 110 -0.38 18.59 -3.84
CA TYR A 110 0.89 18.52 -3.12
C TYR A 110 1.27 19.89 -2.61
N ASN A 111 1.82 19.94 -1.44
CA ASN A 111 2.47 21.13 -0.89
C ASN A 111 3.81 20.76 -0.25
N ALA A 112 4.69 21.74 -0.07
CA ALA A 112 5.93 21.62 0.65
C ALA A 112 5.87 22.53 1.88
N LEU A 113 5.98 21.91 3.05
CA LEU A 113 6.10 22.65 4.30
C LEU A 113 7.57 22.74 4.70
N VAL A 114 7.98 23.92 5.12
CA VAL A 114 9.38 24.25 5.43
C VAL A 114 9.55 24.40 6.94
N VAL A 115 10.65 23.88 7.46
CA VAL A 115 11.08 24.08 8.83
C VAL A 115 12.46 24.75 8.81
N GLN A 116 12.62 25.85 9.57
CA GLN A 116 13.89 26.60 9.68
C GLN A 116 14.55 26.96 8.34
N ASP A 117 13.78 27.44 7.38
CA ASP A 117 14.22 27.95 6.06
C ASP A 117 15.12 27.05 5.19
N THR A 118 15.51 25.88 5.69
CA THR A 118 16.44 24.97 5.00
C THR A 118 15.92 23.57 4.79
N SER A 119 14.96 23.13 5.59
CA SER A 119 14.45 21.76 5.58
C SER A 119 12.97 21.76 5.20
N TRP A 120 12.66 21.21 4.03
CA TRP A 120 11.28 21.06 3.56
C TRP A 120 10.84 19.60 3.53
N VAL A 121 9.55 19.39 3.77
CA VAL A 121 8.89 18.11 3.60
C VAL A 121 7.76 18.30 2.61
N GLN A 122 7.84 17.58 1.50
CA GLN A 122 6.76 17.52 0.53
C GLN A 122 5.75 16.46 0.96
N GLY A 123 4.48 16.80 0.91
CA GLY A 123 3.37 15.92 1.25
C GLY A 123 2.14 16.19 0.42
N ARG A 124 1.22 15.24 0.45
CA ARG A 124 -0.10 15.41 -0.15
C ARG A 124 -1.00 16.22 0.77
N CYS A 125 -1.87 17.02 0.18
CA CYS A 125 -2.81 17.86 0.92
C CYS A 125 -4.21 17.25 0.86
N ILE A 126 -4.89 17.31 2.00
CA ILE A 126 -6.31 17.02 2.11
C ILE A 126 -7.00 18.31 2.60
N TYR A 127 -7.92 18.81 1.79
CA TYR A 127 -8.71 19.97 2.08
C TYR A 127 -10.13 19.52 2.39
N THR A 128 -10.58 19.70 3.65
CA THR A 128 -11.84 19.12 4.08
C THR A 128 -12.45 19.84 5.28
N THR A 129 -13.75 19.64 5.50
CA THR A 129 -14.43 20.08 6.71
C THR A 129 -14.13 19.17 7.90
N GLY A 130 -14.46 19.61 9.11
CA GLY A 130 -14.12 18.95 10.37
C GLY A 130 -14.61 17.50 10.52
N GLY A 131 -15.67 17.10 9.81
CA GLY A 131 -16.22 15.74 9.91
C GLY A 131 -15.42 14.63 9.25
N TYR A 132 -14.37 14.95 8.51
CA TYR A 132 -13.61 13.98 7.71
C TYR A 132 -12.99 12.84 8.51
N MET A 133 -12.39 13.17 9.67
CA MET A 133 -11.76 12.16 10.53
C MET A 133 -12.79 11.16 11.04
N ASP A 134 -13.99 11.63 11.37
CA ASP A 134 -15.09 10.78 11.83
C ASP A 134 -15.63 9.91 10.69
N VAL A 135 -15.82 10.47 9.48
CA VAL A 135 -16.28 9.73 8.31
C VAL A 135 -15.37 8.56 8.00
N PHE A 136 -14.07 8.76 8.01
CA PHE A 136 -13.08 7.73 7.67
C PHE A 136 -12.51 7.02 8.90
N ARG A 137 -12.93 7.39 10.12
CA ARG A 137 -12.40 6.84 11.38
C ARG A 137 -10.88 6.88 11.42
N ILE A 138 -10.31 8.01 11.01
CA ILE A 138 -8.86 8.23 11.07
C ILE A 138 -8.49 8.48 12.52
N SER A 139 -7.52 7.71 13.03
CA SER A 139 -7.02 7.92 14.39
C SER A 139 -6.28 9.25 14.50
N GLU A 140 -6.61 10.06 15.47
CA GLU A 140 -6.00 11.36 15.74
C GLU A 140 -5.66 11.53 17.22
N ASP A 141 -4.90 12.58 17.58
CA ASP A 141 -4.61 12.92 18.98
C ASP A 141 -5.88 13.46 19.63
N PRO A 142 -6.44 12.76 20.64
CA PRO A 142 -7.69 13.19 21.30
C PRO A 142 -7.61 14.56 21.98
N ARG A 143 -6.39 15.07 22.23
CA ARG A 143 -6.18 16.40 22.86
C ARG A 143 -6.32 17.53 21.84
N HIS A 144 -6.17 17.21 20.57
CA HIS A 144 -6.23 18.15 19.46
C HIS A 144 -7.02 17.54 18.30
N PRO A 145 -8.34 17.32 18.46
CA PRO A 145 -9.15 16.74 17.41
C PRO A 145 -9.22 17.69 16.21
N PHE A 146 -9.20 17.13 15.01
CA PHE A 146 -9.22 17.89 13.78
C PHE A 146 -10.45 18.79 13.65
N ARG A 147 -11.58 18.34 14.13
CA ARG A 147 -12.84 19.11 14.13
C ARG A 147 -12.72 20.43 14.89
N ASP A 148 -11.92 20.45 15.96
CA ASP A 148 -11.72 21.64 16.80
C ASP A 148 -10.58 22.52 16.28
N THR A 149 -9.88 22.09 15.23
CA THR A 149 -8.82 22.89 14.57
C THR A 149 -9.45 24.13 13.93
N PRO A 150 -8.94 25.32 14.22
CA PRO A 150 -9.44 26.53 13.56
C PRO A 150 -9.27 26.41 12.04
N ALA A 151 -10.34 26.69 11.31
CA ALA A 151 -10.29 26.70 9.85
C ALA A 151 -9.32 27.77 9.34
N GLY A 152 -8.56 27.43 8.32
CA GLY A 152 -7.62 28.38 7.72
C GLY A 152 -6.37 27.74 7.15
N TRP A 153 -5.74 28.45 6.24
CA TRP A 153 -4.47 28.03 5.60
C TRP A 153 -3.28 27.97 6.55
N ASN A 154 -3.37 28.66 7.66
CA ASN A 154 -2.30 28.77 8.64
C ASN A 154 -2.34 27.67 9.70
N ASN A 155 -3.23 26.70 9.56
CA ASN A 155 -3.37 25.59 10.48
C ASN A 155 -3.30 24.27 9.71
N VAL A 156 -2.51 23.31 10.20
CA VAL A 156 -2.35 22.00 9.55
C VAL A 156 -2.33 20.89 10.59
N THR A 157 -2.98 19.80 10.30
CA THR A 157 -2.82 18.53 11.03
C THR A 157 -1.94 17.62 10.19
N LEU A 158 -0.88 17.08 10.79
CA LEU A 158 0.11 16.26 10.11
C LEU A 158 -0.21 14.77 10.27
N SER A 159 -0.03 13.98 9.19
CA SER A 159 0.00 12.53 9.32
C SER A 159 1.24 12.07 10.11
N ASN A 160 1.20 10.86 10.65
CA ASN A 160 2.36 10.27 11.32
C ASN A 160 3.60 10.29 10.43
N ALA A 161 3.46 9.92 9.15
CA ALA A 161 4.57 9.92 8.20
C ALA A 161 5.16 11.32 7.97
N ALA A 162 4.31 12.36 7.92
CA ALA A 162 4.76 13.73 7.82
C ALA A 162 5.57 14.14 9.07
N PHE A 163 5.02 13.85 10.24
CA PHE A 163 5.66 14.17 11.52
C PHE A 163 7.02 13.49 11.66
N GLU A 164 7.11 12.20 11.36
CA GLU A 164 8.37 11.45 11.44
C GLU A 164 9.40 11.92 10.39
N ARG A 165 8.97 12.36 9.21
CA ARG A 165 9.89 12.97 8.23
C ARG A 165 10.45 14.30 8.70
N PHE A 166 9.65 15.13 9.38
CA PHE A 166 10.17 16.34 10.03
C PHE A 166 11.15 16.01 11.14
N ARG A 167 10.82 15.06 12.02
CA ARG A 167 11.72 14.62 13.10
C ARG A 167 13.04 14.05 12.60
N LYS A 168 13.02 13.31 11.48
CA LYS A 168 14.24 12.78 10.86
C LYS A 168 15.17 13.90 10.39
N LYS A 169 14.62 15.03 9.93
CA LYS A 169 15.40 16.20 9.49
C LYS A 169 15.78 17.11 10.64
N MET A 170 14.93 17.21 11.65
CA MET A 170 15.08 18.01 12.83
C MET A 170 14.65 17.22 14.06
N PRO A 171 15.57 16.60 14.80
CA PRO A 171 15.25 15.74 15.95
C PRO A 171 14.41 16.43 17.04
N GLU A 172 14.52 17.73 17.19
CA GLU A 172 13.77 18.55 18.15
C GLU A 172 12.37 18.94 17.68
N PHE A 173 11.94 18.48 16.48
CA PHE A 173 10.63 18.79 15.93
C PHE A 173 9.51 18.31 16.86
N SER A 174 8.61 19.22 17.19
CA SER A 174 7.46 18.98 18.07
C SER A 174 6.19 19.58 17.47
N GLN A 175 5.04 19.29 18.08
CA GLN A 175 3.76 19.88 17.66
C GLN A 175 3.70 21.42 17.79
N THR A 176 4.59 22.02 18.53
CA THR A 176 4.66 23.48 18.70
C THR A 176 5.64 24.14 17.74
N THR A 177 6.40 23.39 16.95
CA THR A 177 7.34 23.92 15.98
C THR A 177 6.61 24.63 14.84
N PRO A 178 6.83 25.90 14.59
CA PRO A 178 6.19 26.61 13.48
C PRO A 178 6.73 26.08 12.14
N LEU A 179 5.85 25.96 11.17
CA LEU A 179 6.16 25.57 9.80
C LEU A 179 5.99 26.79 8.89
N GLY A 180 6.78 26.88 7.83
CA GLY A 180 6.60 27.82 6.75
C GLY A 180 5.87 27.12 5.57
N ASN A 181 5.11 27.90 4.78
CA ASN A 181 4.72 27.47 3.45
C ASN A 181 5.95 27.57 2.52
N GLY A 182 5.88 26.99 1.31
CA GLY A 182 7.00 26.99 0.37
C GLY A 182 7.59 28.37 0.02
N ASP A 183 6.87 29.44 0.30
CA ASP A 183 7.30 30.83 0.17
C ASP A 183 8.07 31.38 1.38
N SER A 184 8.22 30.58 2.44
CA SER A 184 8.90 30.91 3.71
C SER A 184 8.36 32.12 4.50
N VAL A 185 7.28 32.74 4.02
CA VAL A 185 6.69 33.95 4.62
C VAL A 185 5.48 33.62 5.48
N THR A 186 4.69 32.62 5.07
CA THR A 186 3.46 32.24 5.76
C THR A 186 3.79 31.26 6.90
N ILE A 187 3.55 31.68 8.14
CA ILE A 187 3.70 30.80 9.30
C ILE A 187 2.50 29.88 9.42
N ILE A 188 2.74 28.57 9.36
CA ILE A 188 1.73 27.54 9.55
C ILE A 188 1.91 26.92 10.94
N LYS A 189 0.82 26.88 11.70
CA LYS A 189 0.77 26.23 13.01
C LYS A 189 0.36 24.78 12.85
N GLN A 190 1.15 23.87 13.40
CA GLN A 190 0.73 22.50 13.54
C GLN A 190 -0.30 22.38 14.65
N MET A 191 -1.50 21.91 14.33
CA MET A 191 -2.61 21.82 15.28
C MET A 191 -2.78 20.41 15.84
N GLY A 192 -2.49 19.37 15.05
CA GLY A 192 -2.70 17.99 15.47
C GLY A 192 -1.82 17.00 14.73
N LYS A 193 -1.95 15.73 15.12
CA LYS A 193 -1.27 14.61 14.49
C LYS A 193 -2.28 13.46 14.30
N THR A 194 -2.28 12.87 13.11
CA THR A 194 -3.04 11.64 12.86
C THR A 194 -2.15 10.40 13.01
N GLY A 195 -2.77 9.22 13.08
CA GLY A 195 -2.11 7.93 12.95
C GLY A 195 -1.51 7.70 11.56
N ALA A 196 -1.14 6.46 11.29
CA ALA A 196 -0.70 6.06 9.96
C ALA A 196 -1.83 6.27 8.94
N PHE A 197 -1.49 6.82 7.78
CA PHE A 197 -2.44 7.06 6.70
C PHE A 197 -1.79 6.75 5.36
N ARG A 198 -2.46 5.94 4.53
CA ARG A 198 -2.03 5.59 3.18
C ARG A 198 -3.16 5.87 2.20
N SER A 199 -2.84 6.38 1.02
CA SER A 199 -3.86 6.72 0.02
C SER A 199 -4.63 5.51 -0.50
N TYR A 200 -4.00 4.34 -0.61
CA TYR A 200 -4.60 3.11 -1.11
C TYR A 200 -3.79 1.87 -0.69
N ARG A 201 -4.33 0.67 -0.92
CA ARG A 201 -3.77 -0.60 -0.41
C ARG A 201 -2.33 -0.90 -0.86
N TYR A 202 -1.97 -0.53 -2.08
CA TYR A 202 -0.61 -0.72 -2.60
C TYR A 202 0.27 0.53 -2.49
N GLY A 203 -0.26 1.62 -1.93
CA GLY A 203 0.46 2.86 -1.69
C GLY A 203 1.48 2.73 -0.57
N VAL A 204 2.53 3.51 -0.67
CA VAL A 204 3.48 3.71 0.43
C VAL A 204 2.91 4.69 1.44
N GLU A 205 3.44 4.66 2.67
CA GLU A 205 3.12 5.66 3.67
C GLU A 205 3.84 6.96 3.31
N GLU A 206 3.07 7.94 2.87
CA GLU A 206 3.54 9.27 2.46
C GLU A 206 3.15 10.33 3.49
N PRO A 207 3.83 11.48 3.53
CA PRO A 207 3.38 12.63 4.31
C PRO A 207 2.04 13.14 3.79
N TRP A 208 1.11 13.40 4.72
CA TRP A 208 -0.18 14.01 4.45
C TRP A 208 -0.38 15.21 5.35
N PHE A 209 -0.94 16.27 4.78
CA PHE A 209 -1.25 17.54 5.41
C PHE A 209 -2.75 17.76 5.32
N PHE A 210 -3.42 17.80 6.47
CA PHE A 210 -4.87 17.98 6.54
C PHE A 210 -5.17 19.44 6.87
N TYR A 211 -5.87 20.11 5.99
CA TYR A 211 -6.31 21.49 6.14
C TYR A 211 -7.82 21.52 6.43
N HIS A 212 -8.19 22.17 7.53
CA HIS A 212 -9.59 22.35 7.89
C HIS A 212 -10.17 23.55 7.12
N LEU A 213 -11.11 23.26 6.24
CA LEU A 213 -11.82 24.26 5.45
C LEU A 213 -12.99 24.85 6.26
N GLY A 214 -12.98 26.15 6.46
CA GLY A 214 -14.13 26.88 6.95
C GLY A 214 -15.08 27.29 5.82
N GLU A 215 -16.30 27.66 6.19
CA GLU A 215 -17.35 28.07 5.26
C GLU A 215 -16.88 29.20 4.32
N ASN A 216 -16.22 30.22 4.86
CA ASN A 216 -15.71 31.35 4.06
C ASN A 216 -14.65 30.92 3.03
N MET A 217 -13.81 29.92 3.36
CA MET A 217 -12.80 29.39 2.44
C MET A 217 -13.45 28.60 1.32
N ILE A 218 -14.46 27.79 1.65
CA ILE A 218 -15.21 27.00 0.69
C ILE A 218 -15.91 27.95 -0.30
N LYS A 219 -16.53 29.01 0.20
CA LYS A 219 -17.19 30.03 -0.64
C LYS A 219 -16.23 30.81 -1.53
N ALA A 220 -15.02 31.08 -1.04
CA ALA A 220 -14.06 31.92 -1.77
C ALA A 220 -13.28 31.12 -2.84
N GLU A 221 -12.93 29.86 -2.58
CA GLU A 221 -11.91 29.16 -3.36
C GLU A 221 -12.34 27.77 -3.86
N PHE A 222 -13.35 27.13 -3.26
CA PHE A 222 -13.67 25.73 -3.51
C PHE A 222 -15.10 25.45 -4.01
N ALA A 223 -15.71 26.42 -4.64
CA ALA A 223 -17.11 26.36 -5.10
C ALA A 223 -17.25 25.78 -6.52
N ASP A 224 -16.46 24.79 -6.87
CA ASP A 224 -16.47 24.22 -8.21
C ASP A 224 -16.81 22.71 -8.22
N ASN A 225 -16.78 22.12 -9.41
CA ASN A 225 -17.10 20.70 -9.64
C ASN A 225 -16.16 19.70 -8.93
N TRP A 226 -15.14 20.18 -8.22
CA TRP A 226 -14.19 19.34 -7.47
C TRP A 226 -14.60 19.13 -6.02
N SER A 227 -15.64 19.83 -5.57
CA SER A 227 -16.25 19.62 -4.26
C SER A 227 -16.96 18.28 -4.20
N GLN A 228 -16.64 17.50 -3.20
CA GLN A 228 -17.14 16.12 -3.01
C GLN A 228 -17.67 15.98 -1.60
N ILE A 229 -18.86 15.42 -1.45
CA ILE A 229 -19.44 15.12 -0.13
C ILE A 229 -19.34 13.62 0.11
N VAL A 230 -18.86 13.27 1.30
CA VAL A 230 -18.79 11.90 1.81
C VAL A 230 -19.47 11.85 3.15
N PHE A 231 -20.09 10.71 3.43
CA PHE A 231 -20.76 10.51 4.71
C PHE A 231 -20.66 9.06 5.17
N ARG A 232 -20.73 8.87 6.47
CA ARG A 232 -20.79 7.57 7.11
C ARG A 232 -22.19 7.31 7.61
N VAL A 233 -22.69 6.14 7.32
CA VAL A 233 -23.98 5.65 7.77
C VAL A 233 -23.80 4.88 9.09
N LYS A 234 -24.75 5.02 10.00
CA LYS A 234 -24.78 4.20 11.22
C LYS A 234 -24.92 2.73 10.84
N PRO A 235 -24.12 1.80 11.40
CA PRO A 235 -24.15 0.40 11.02
C PRO A 235 -25.55 -0.25 11.11
N ALA A 236 -26.37 0.19 12.05
CA ALA A 236 -27.75 -0.31 12.21
C ALA A 236 -28.70 0.13 11.09
N ALA A 237 -28.37 1.18 10.34
CA ALA A 237 -29.17 1.70 9.24
C ALA A 237 -28.62 1.27 7.87
N ASP A 238 -27.38 0.81 7.80
CA ASP A 238 -26.75 0.38 6.57
C ASP A 238 -27.15 -1.05 6.21
N GLY A 239 -27.65 -1.22 5.00
CA GLY A 239 -28.07 -2.52 4.48
C GLY A 239 -27.99 -2.57 2.94
N PRO A 240 -28.22 -3.73 2.35
CA PRO A 240 -28.11 -3.90 0.89
C PRO A 240 -28.94 -2.90 0.07
N ASP A 241 -30.09 -2.50 0.61
CA ASP A 241 -31.03 -1.61 -0.06
C ASP A 241 -30.87 -0.13 0.37
N TYR A 242 -29.84 0.18 1.16
CA TYR A 242 -29.68 1.53 1.73
C TYR A 242 -29.56 2.60 0.64
N ARG A 243 -28.78 2.35 -0.42
CA ARG A 243 -28.61 3.27 -1.56
C ARG A 243 -29.97 3.63 -2.20
N GLU A 244 -30.79 2.62 -2.49
CA GLU A 244 -32.09 2.83 -3.13
C GLU A 244 -33.06 3.58 -2.19
N LYS A 245 -33.08 3.20 -0.93
CA LYS A 245 -33.87 3.90 0.10
C LYS A 245 -33.41 5.34 0.26
N PHE A 246 -32.10 5.57 0.34
CA PHE A 246 -31.52 6.90 0.45
C PHE A 246 -31.95 7.79 -0.73
N LEU A 247 -31.81 7.30 -1.96
CA LEU A 247 -32.17 8.05 -3.16
C LEU A 247 -33.67 8.36 -3.25
N ARG A 248 -34.50 7.47 -2.77
CA ARG A 248 -35.97 7.64 -2.80
C ARG A 248 -36.49 8.56 -1.70
N GLU A 249 -35.97 8.45 -0.46
CA GLU A 249 -36.56 9.04 0.74
C GLU A 249 -35.76 10.21 1.31
N ILE A 250 -34.44 10.22 1.12
CA ILE A 250 -33.51 11.18 1.75
C ILE A 250 -33.03 12.20 0.72
N ALA A 251 -32.51 11.75 -0.40
CA ALA A 251 -31.90 12.61 -1.42
C ALA A 251 -32.79 13.82 -1.82
N PRO A 252 -34.10 13.67 -2.06
CA PRO A 252 -34.96 14.81 -2.42
C PRO A 252 -35.07 15.88 -1.32
N LYS A 253 -34.82 15.51 -0.05
CA LYS A 253 -34.82 16.47 1.07
C LYS A 253 -33.52 17.25 1.17
N LEU A 254 -32.45 16.69 0.63
CA LEU A 254 -31.12 17.32 0.62
C LEU A 254 -31.01 18.40 -0.45
N ASP A 255 -31.78 18.31 -1.51
CA ASP A 255 -31.76 19.24 -2.63
C ASP A 255 -31.79 20.72 -2.15
N THR A 256 -30.93 21.49 -2.74
CA THR A 256 -30.79 22.93 -2.38
C THR A 256 -30.71 23.74 -3.66
N ASP A 257 -31.75 24.54 -3.90
CA ASP A 257 -31.96 25.31 -5.11
C ASP A 257 -31.92 24.45 -6.38
N ASN A 258 -30.94 24.63 -7.27
CA ASN A 258 -30.72 23.81 -8.46
C ASN A 258 -29.61 22.77 -8.28
N ALA A 259 -29.15 22.57 -7.06
CA ALA A 259 -28.24 21.46 -6.71
C ALA A 259 -29.04 20.30 -6.15
N PHE A 260 -28.88 19.14 -6.76
CA PHE A 260 -29.57 17.92 -6.35
C PHE A 260 -28.63 16.72 -6.23
N VAL A 261 -29.05 15.77 -5.44
CA VAL A 261 -28.30 14.53 -5.23
C VAL A 261 -28.67 13.52 -6.30
N ALA A 262 -27.76 13.22 -7.19
CA ALA A 262 -27.95 12.26 -8.27
C ALA A 262 -27.69 10.82 -7.84
N ASP A 263 -26.76 10.60 -6.93
CA ASP A 263 -26.40 9.26 -6.46
C ASP A 263 -25.71 9.29 -5.08
N ALA A 264 -25.77 8.15 -4.39
CA ALA A 264 -25.04 7.86 -3.16
C ALA A 264 -24.33 6.50 -3.30
N ALA A 265 -23.16 6.51 -3.89
CA ALA A 265 -22.43 5.27 -4.16
C ALA A 265 -21.65 4.80 -2.92
N PRO A 266 -21.70 3.50 -2.56
CA PRO A 266 -20.83 2.95 -1.54
C PRO A 266 -19.38 3.21 -1.88
N TYR A 267 -18.58 3.56 -0.88
CA TYR A 267 -17.17 3.92 -1.10
C TYR A 267 -16.32 2.75 -1.61
N THR A 268 -16.79 1.53 -1.43
CA THR A 268 -16.19 0.31 -2.02
C THR A 268 -16.21 0.33 -3.56
N GLU A 269 -17.20 0.96 -4.19
CA GLU A 269 -17.22 1.15 -5.64
C GLU A 269 -16.11 2.13 -6.08
N GLN A 270 -15.89 3.20 -5.35
CA GLN A 270 -14.77 4.13 -5.58
C GLN A 270 -13.42 3.44 -5.45
N GLN A 271 -13.26 2.58 -4.43
CA GLN A 271 -12.07 1.76 -4.26
C GLN A 271 -11.83 0.86 -5.48
N LEU A 272 -12.87 0.11 -5.91
CA LEU A 272 -12.75 -0.80 -7.04
C LEU A 272 -12.39 -0.07 -8.34
N GLN A 273 -13.05 1.06 -8.62
CA GLN A 273 -12.74 1.90 -9.77
C GLN A 273 -11.28 2.37 -9.75
N PHE A 274 -10.81 2.81 -8.60
CA PHE A 274 -9.44 3.28 -8.44
C PHE A 274 -8.41 2.16 -8.63
N GLU A 275 -8.65 0.97 -8.07
CA GLU A 275 -7.78 -0.20 -8.22
C GLU A 275 -7.70 -0.65 -9.69
N VAL A 276 -8.82 -0.60 -10.41
CA VAL A 276 -8.87 -0.90 -11.85
C VAL A 276 -8.14 0.16 -12.67
N MET A 277 -8.41 1.44 -12.41
CA MET A 277 -7.76 2.56 -13.14
C MET A 277 -6.25 2.58 -12.94
N ASN A 278 -5.75 2.27 -11.75
CA ASN A 278 -4.31 2.16 -11.47
C ASN A 278 -3.69 0.89 -12.03
N GLY A 279 -4.49 -0.06 -12.51
CA GLY A 279 -4.03 -1.36 -12.98
C GLY A 279 -3.41 -2.23 -11.88
N ASP A 280 -3.73 -1.98 -10.61
CA ASP A 280 -3.18 -2.75 -9.51
C ASP A 280 -3.64 -4.21 -9.54
N THR A 281 -4.90 -4.44 -9.85
CA THR A 281 -5.46 -5.78 -10.06
C THR A 281 -4.76 -6.51 -11.20
N ASP A 282 -4.51 -5.83 -12.32
CA ASP A 282 -3.84 -6.40 -13.48
C ASP A 282 -2.37 -6.69 -13.20
N LYS A 283 -1.70 -5.82 -12.43
CA LYS A 283 -0.31 -6.06 -11.98
C LYS A 283 -0.22 -7.30 -11.09
N VAL A 284 -1.14 -7.46 -10.14
CA VAL A 284 -1.18 -8.63 -9.25
C VAL A 284 -1.43 -9.90 -10.05
N ASN A 285 -2.42 -9.90 -10.91
CA ASN A 285 -2.79 -11.06 -11.71
C ASN A 285 -1.68 -11.45 -12.69
N SER A 286 -1.11 -10.48 -13.42
CA SER A 286 -0.01 -10.74 -14.36
C SER A 286 1.24 -11.26 -13.65
N GLN A 287 1.60 -10.70 -12.49
CA GLN A 287 2.72 -11.21 -11.71
C GLN A 287 2.45 -12.64 -11.19
N ALA A 288 1.24 -12.93 -10.74
CA ALA A 288 0.87 -14.28 -10.31
C ALA A 288 0.97 -15.31 -11.46
N VAL A 289 0.52 -14.94 -12.67
CA VAL A 289 0.65 -15.79 -13.86
C VAL A 289 2.11 -16.01 -14.23
N VAL A 290 2.95 -14.97 -14.23
CA VAL A 290 4.38 -15.09 -14.50
C VAL A 290 5.06 -15.99 -13.47
N VAL A 291 4.73 -15.84 -12.19
CA VAL A 291 5.25 -16.70 -11.11
C VAL A 291 4.88 -18.15 -11.35
N LEU A 292 3.61 -18.43 -11.63
CA LEU A 292 3.13 -19.79 -11.88
C LEU A 292 3.83 -20.39 -13.11
N PHE A 293 3.94 -19.62 -14.21
CA PHE A 293 4.64 -20.04 -15.41
C PHE A 293 6.11 -20.39 -15.14
N LEU A 294 6.83 -19.52 -14.45
CA LEU A 294 8.23 -19.76 -14.10
C LEU A 294 8.38 -20.95 -13.15
N LEU A 295 7.50 -21.11 -12.18
CA LEU A 295 7.51 -22.25 -11.28
C LEU A 295 7.35 -23.58 -12.04
N VAL A 296 6.41 -23.63 -12.99
CA VAL A 296 6.22 -24.82 -13.85
C VAL A 296 7.48 -25.07 -14.70
N ASN A 297 8.08 -24.05 -15.31
CA ASN A 297 9.30 -24.18 -16.10
C ASN A 297 10.48 -24.67 -15.26
N VAL A 298 10.66 -24.11 -14.08
CA VAL A 298 11.70 -24.55 -13.14
C VAL A 298 11.49 -26.03 -12.76
N PHE A 299 10.26 -26.41 -12.45
CA PHE A 299 9.93 -27.80 -12.11
C PHE A 299 10.23 -28.78 -13.26
N LEU A 300 9.84 -28.43 -14.50
CA LEU A 300 10.13 -29.22 -15.68
C LEU A 300 11.64 -29.28 -15.99
N GLY A 301 12.36 -28.18 -15.83
CA GLY A 301 13.82 -28.13 -15.98
C GLY A 301 14.53 -29.06 -15.00
N LEU A 302 14.14 -28.98 -13.71
CA LEU A 302 14.68 -29.87 -12.68
C LEU A 302 14.39 -31.36 -12.98
N ILE A 303 13.15 -31.70 -13.34
CA ILE A 303 12.80 -33.07 -13.72
C ILE A 303 13.67 -33.53 -14.91
N GLY A 304 13.80 -32.71 -15.93
CA GLY A 304 14.62 -33.00 -17.12
C GLY A 304 16.08 -33.28 -16.73
N THR A 305 16.68 -32.38 -15.96
CA THR A 305 18.07 -32.49 -15.50
C THR A 305 18.29 -33.78 -14.66
N PHE A 306 17.39 -34.05 -13.70
CA PHE A 306 17.46 -35.28 -12.92
C PHE A 306 17.25 -36.54 -13.75
N TRP A 307 16.33 -36.51 -14.71
CA TRP A 307 16.10 -37.62 -15.63
C TRP A 307 17.36 -37.96 -16.44
N PHE A 308 17.97 -36.97 -17.11
CA PHE A 308 19.19 -37.16 -17.88
C PHE A 308 20.37 -37.65 -17.02
N ARG A 309 20.50 -37.11 -15.83
CA ARG A 309 21.54 -37.49 -14.88
C ARG A 309 21.40 -38.95 -14.43
N THR A 310 20.18 -39.36 -14.09
CA THR A 310 19.88 -40.74 -13.69
C THR A 310 20.11 -41.72 -14.85
N ARG A 311 19.72 -41.34 -16.07
CA ARG A 311 19.91 -42.14 -17.26
C ARG A 311 21.39 -42.35 -17.60
N ARG A 312 22.22 -41.32 -17.49
CA ARG A 312 23.70 -41.46 -17.67
C ARG A 312 24.38 -42.35 -16.63
N ARG A 313 23.79 -42.51 -15.45
CA ARG A 313 24.31 -43.33 -14.37
C ARG A 313 23.70 -44.73 -14.28
N ARG A 314 22.95 -45.13 -15.29
CA ARG A 314 22.20 -46.40 -15.28
C ARG A 314 23.12 -47.61 -15.09
N SER A 315 24.31 -47.64 -15.69
CA SER A 315 25.32 -48.67 -15.52
C SER A 315 25.89 -48.72 -14.10
N GLU A 316 26.19 -47.58 -13.49
CA GLU A 316 26.66 -47.48 -12.12
C GLU A 316 25.58 -47.97 -11.13
N ILE A 317 24.32 -47.59 -11.34
CA ILE A 317 23.18 -48.03 -10.55
C ILE A 317 23.00 -49.56 -10.67
N ALA A 318 23.06 -50.10 -11.89
CA ALA A 318 22.93 -51.52 -12.13
C ALA A 318 24.05 -52.32 -11.45
N LEU A 319 25.32 -51.85 -11.52
CA LEU A 319 26.45 -52.46 -10.83
C LEU A 319 26.24 -52.48 -9.30
N ARG A 320 25.77 -51.38 -8.72
CA ARG A 320 25.50 -51.30 -7.27
C ARG A 320 24.38 -52.27 -6.85
N MET A 321 23.34 -52.40 -7.66
CA MET A 321 22.27 -53.37 -7.41
C MET A 321 22.78 -54.80 -7.53
N ALA A 322 23.64 -55.09 -8.50
CA ALA A 322 24.28 -56.39 -8.65
C ALA A 322 25.20 -56.75 -7.45
N MET A 323 25.80 -55.75 -6.80
CA MET A 323 26.59 -55.89 -5.60
C MET A 323 25.75 -55.94 -4.31
N GLY A 324 24.42 -56.06 -4.40
CA GLY A 324 23.54 -56.26 -3.24
C GLY A 324 22.89 -54.97 -2.68
N SER A 325 23.02 -53.81 -3.35
CA SER A 325 22.33 -52.61 -2.91
C SER A 325 20.84 -52.72 -3.19
N THR A 326 20.01 -52.39 -2.19
CA THR A 326 18.54 -52.32 -2.36
C THR A 326 18.12 -51.10 -3.20
N ARG A 327 16.97 -51.18 -3.88
CA ARG A 327 16.39 -50.05 -4.64
C ARG A 327 16.24 -48.82 -3.75
N GLY A 328 15.80 -48.99 -2.49
CA GLY A 328 15.67 -47.89 -1.52
C GLY A 328 17.01 -47.26 -1.13
N GLY A 329 18.08 -48.07 -1.05
CA GLY A 329 19.44 -47.57 -0.79
C GLY A 329 19.97 -46.70 -1.92
N VAL A 330 19.78 -47.13 -3.17
CA VAL A 330 20.13 -46.33 -4.36
C VAL A 330 19.32 -45.03 -4.45
N PHE A 331 18.01 -45.08 -4.19
CA PHE A 331 17.14 -43.91 -4.18
C PHE A 331 17.58 -42.86 -3.13
N ARG A 332 17.85 -43.30 -1.90
CA ARG A 332 18.37 -42.43 -0.84
C ARG A 332 19.73 -41.81 -1.20
N LEU A 333 20.57 -42.53 -1.90
CA LEU A 333 21.86 -42.01 -2.36
C LEU A 333 21.68 -40.90 -3.38
N LEU A 334 20.82 -41.09 -4.37
CA LEU A 334 20.54 -40.07 -5.42
C LEU A 334 19.88 -38.82 -4.86
N ILE A 335 18.88 -38.98 -3.98
CA ILE A 335 18.25 -37.85 -3.31
C ILE A 335 19.26 -37.15 -2.40
N GLY A 336 20.04 -37.87 -1.62
CA GLY A 336 21.06 -37.31 -0.74
C GLY A 336 22.10 -36.48 -1.50
N GLU A 337 22.50 -36.92 -2.70
CA GLU A 337 23.39 -36.16 -3.57
C GLU A 337 22.71 -34.87 -4.06
N GLY A 338 21.45 -34.95 -4.49
CA GLY A 338 20.67 -33.76 -4.91
C GLY A 338 20.49 -32.75 -3.79
N LEU A 339 20.14 -33.19 -2.59
CA LEU A 339 20.00 -32.33 -1.41
C LEU A 339 21.32 -31.66 -1.01
N LEU A 340 22.45 -32.39 -1.13
CA LEU A 340 23.78 -31.84 -0.86
C LEU A 340 24.16 -30.76 -1.88
N LEU A 341 23.87 -30.95 -3.16
CA LEU A 341 24.08 -29.94 -4.20
C LEU A 341 23.22 -28.69 -3.94
N LEU A 342 21.96 -28.90 -3.56
CA LEU A 342 21.07 -27.81 -3.19
C LEU A 342 21.60 -27.04 -1.98
N ALA A 343 22.00 -27.74 -0.91
CA ALA A 343 22.56 -27.10 0.28
C ALA A 343 23.85 -26.31 -0.02
N LEU A 344 24.70 -26.81 -0.90
CA LEU A 344 25.92 -26.12 -1.32
C LEU A 344 25.65 -24.80 -2.07
N VAL A 345 24.58 -24.78 -2.86
CA VAL A 345 24.18 -23.61 -3.64
C VAL A 345 23.41 -22.62 -2.78
N THR A 346 22.65 -23.08 -1.80
CA THR A 346 21.77 -22.24 -0.98
C THR A 346 22.53 -21.13 -0.27
N LEU A 347 23.70 -21.43 0.32
CA LEU A 347 24.48 -20.42 1.07
C LEU A 347 24.92 -19.23 0.18
N PRO A 348 25.64 -19.44 -0.94
CA PRO A 348 26.03 -18.32 -1.81
C PRO A 348 24.81 -17.61 -2.44
N ALA A 349 23.75 -18.36 -2.77
CA ALA A 349 22.54 -17.77 -3.30
C ALA A 349 21.84 -16.88 -2.26
N MET A 350 21.75 -17.30 -1.00
CA MET A 350 21.20 -16.46 0.09
C MET A 350 21.98 -15.15 0.26
N VAL A 351 23.31 -15.20 0.18
CA VAL A 351 24.15 -13.99 0.25
C VAL A 351 23.83 -13.03 -0.88
N VAL A 352 23.71 -13.53 -2.11
CA VAL A 352 23.35 -12.71 -3.27
C VAL A 352 21.94 -12.13 -3.11
N CYS A 353 20.96 -12.96 -2.78
CA CYS A 353 19.57 -12.55 -2.59
C CYS A 353 19.43 -11.49 -1.48
N TYR A 354 20.15 -11.66 -0.36
CA TYR A 354 20.18 -10.69 0.72
C TYR A 354 20.73 -9.33 0.25
N ASN A 355 21.87 -9.32 -0.44
CA ASN A 355 22.46 -8.07 -0.94
C ASN A 355 21.56 -7.39 -1.99
N VAL A 356 20.95 -8.16 -2.88
CA VAL A 356 19.99 -7.64 -3.87
C VAL A 356 18.75 -7.06 -3.18
N GLY A 357 18.24 -7.71 -2.15
CA GLY A 357 17.12 -7.22 -1.35
C GLY A 357 17.44 -5.93 -0.58
N MET A 358 18.65 -5.86 0.01
CA MET A 358 19.10 -4.66 0.72
C MET A 358 19.38 -3.47 -0.21
N ALA A 359 19.85 -3.73 -1.44
CA ALA A 359 20.08 -2.70 -2.45
C ALA A 359 18.80 -2.18 -3.12
N GLU A 360 17.61 -2.68 -2.70
CA GLU A 360 16.29 -2.29 -3.22
C GLU A 360 16.23 -2.30 -4.77
N PHE A 361 16.90 -3.26 -5.38
CA PHE A 361 16.94 -3.41 -6.85
C PHE A 361 15.58 -3.68 -7.49
N THR A 362 14.56 -3.85 -6.70
CA THR A 362 13.18 -3.99 -7.15
C THR A 362 12.62 -2.60 -7.45
N ILE A 363 12.43 -2.29 -8.70
CA ILE A 363 11.95 -1.01 -9.23
C ILE A 363 10.77 -0.48 -8.39
N GLY A 364 11.05 0.53 -7.55
CA GLY A 364 10.04 1.28 -6.79
C GLY A 364 9.38 0.55 -5.62
N ARG A 365 9.94 -0.56 -5.10
CA ARG A 365 9.38 -1.31 -3.97
C ARG A 365 10.49 -1.75 -3.02
N THR A 366 10.27 -1.52 -1.75
CA THR A 366 11.10 -2.10 -0.68
C THR A 366 10.97 -3.62 -0.70
N SER A 367 12.10 -4.34 -0.65
CA SER A 367 12.14 -5.79 -0.46
C SER A 367 11.60 -6.15 0.93
N LEU A 368 11.03 -7.34 1.11
CA LEU A 368 10.67 -7.84 2.43
C LEU A 368 11.86 -7.85 3.40
N ILE A 369 13.06 -8.07 2.88
CA ILE A 369 14.29 -8.03 3.68
C ILE A 369 14.56 -6.62 4.22
N SER A 370 14.37 -5.58 3.42
CA SER A 370 14.58 -4.19 3.86
C SER A 370 13.48 -3.67 4.79
N THR A 371 12.29 -4.29 4.77
CA THR A 371 11.16 -3.92 5.66
C THR A 371 11.18 -4.66 6.99
N TRP A 372 12.00 -5.71 7.14
CA TRP A 372 12.10 -6.48 8.38
C TRP A 372 12.98 -5.74 9.39
N PRO A 373 12.52 -5.49 10.61
CA PRO A 373 13.28 -4.76 11.63
C PRO A 373 14.34 -5.67 12.29
N ILE A 374 15.14 -6.37 11.51
CA ILE A 374 16.28 -7.09 12.04
C ILE A 374 17.50 -6.18 11.91
N GLU A 375 17.87 -5.54 13.01
CA GLU A 375 19.20 -4.95 13.19
C GLU A 375 20.27 -6.05 13.14
N TRP A 376 20.55 -6.56 11.97
CA TRP A 376 21.73 -7.38 11.76
C TRP A 376 22.92 -6.46 11.45
N SER A 377 23.49 -5.89 12.50
CA SER A 377 24.74 -5.13 12.47
C SER A 377 25.97 -5.95 12.03
N VAL A 378 25.79 -7.15 11.54
CA VAL A 378 26.89 -8.09 11.22
C VAL A 378 27.49 -7.87 9.83
N ILE A 379 26.83 -7.14 8.92
CA ILE A 379 27.35 -6.98 7.53
C ILE A 379 27.93 -5.58 7.27
N ARG A 380 27.89 -4.64 8.19
CA ARG A 380 28.70 -3.41 8.12
C ARG A 380 30.19 -3.62 8.32
N PHE A 381 30.66 -4.87 8.39
CA PHE A 381 32.08 -5.21 8.61
C PHE A 381 32.83 -5.51 7.32
N LEU A 382 32.26 -5.29 6.15
CA LEU A 382 32.92 -5.50 4.85
C LEU A 382 32.95 -4.22 3.98
N GLU A 383 32.67 -3.06 4.54
CA GLU A 383 33.09 -1.76 4.05
C GLU A 383 34.26 -1.29 4.94
#